data_bbc7746912f27008e57267bfc8f85749
#
_entry.id   bbc7746912f27008e57267bfc8f85749
#
_cell.length_a   1.000
_cell.length_b   1.000
_cell.length_c   1.000
_cell.angle_alpha   90.00
_cell.angle_beta   90.00
_cell.angle_gamma   90.00
#
_symmetry.space_group_name_H-M   'P 1'
#
loop_
_entity.id
_entity.type
_entity.pdbx_description
1 polymer ?
#
loop_
_entity_poly.entity_id
_entity_poly.type
_entity_poly.pdbx_seq_one_letter_code
_entity_poly.pdbx_strand_id
1 'polypeptide(L)'
;MRKFKRQQNEMAFKYTLANLNLRDEKSTEGRVIEVIPAGSKVQVVNGEEDWYEVIYNGQRGFVYNEYLSKTKYTWTETSLRPFPDVATNPIGEIPAKSRVQVLGVSGDWSRVIYNDQEGYVFNTFLTDDGNPPQEYDLTYFYTDMLRFVNDNDIKSPTDNLITTDLTNKLTYVFEKDDNNRWRQLYMWSCDVGKPSTPTITGTFYINGRKPYFGSDTYRVK
;
A
#
# COMPACT_ATOMS: atom_id res chain seq x y z
N MET A 1 -28.72 33.58 4.23
CA MET A 1 -28.42 32.82 2.98
C MET A 1 -27.42 31.72 3.28
N ARG A 2 -27.83 30.45 3.40
CA ARG A 2 -26.96 29.31 3.56
C ARG A 2 -26.43 28.95 2.20
N LYS A 3 -25.10 29.08 1.96
CA LYS A 3 -24.40 28.56 0.79
C LYS A 3 -24.39 27.03 0.90
N PHE A 4 -25.24 26.37 0.12
CA PHE A 4 -25.07 24.95 -0.17
C PHE A 4 -23.74 24.77 -0.91
N LYS A 5 -22.71 24.23 -0.24
CA LYS A 5 -21.55 23.66 -0.93
C LYS A 5 -22.07 22.47 -1.74
N ARG A 6 -22.11 22.62 -3.04
CA ARG A 6 -22.25 21.51 -3.99
C ARG A 6 -21.02 20.62 -3.73
N GLN A 7 -21.21 19.51 -3.01
CA GLN A 7 -20.25 18.42 -3.08
C GLN A 7 -20.20 18.01 -4.54
N GLN A 8 -19.07 18.25 -5.21
CA GLN A 8 -18.78 17.59 -6.47
C GLN A 8 -18.77 16.10 -6.14
N ASN A 9 -19.77 15.39 -6.62
CA ASN A 9 -19.82 13.93 -6.59
C ASN A 9 -18.66 13.47 -7.49
N GLU A 10 -17.50 13.22 -6.91
CA GLU A 10 -16.43 12.53 -7.63
C GLU A 10 -17.00 11.17 -8.00
N MET A 11 -17.16 10.95 -9.29
CA MET A 11 -17.66 9.69 -9.81
C MET A 11 -16.78 8.58 -9.29
N ALA A 12 -17.36 7.70 -8.47
CA ALA A 12 -16.61 6.58 -7.91
C ALA A 12 -16.42 5.53 -9.00
N PHE A 13 -15.17 5.14 -9.23
CA PHE A 13 -14.85 4.04 -10.14
C PHE A 13 -14.36 2.83 -9.35
N LYS A 14 -14.68 1.65 -9.85
CA LYS A 14 -14.15 0.36 -9.39
C LYS A 14 -13.68 -0.46 -10.59
N TYR A 15 -12.97 -1.53 -10.32
CA TYR A 15 -12.48 -2.45 -11.35
C TYR A 15 -13.04 -3.84 -11.09
N THR A 16 -13.39 -4.54 -12.16
CA THR A 16 -13.85 -5.93 -12.08
C THR A 16 -12.67 -6.86 -11.78
N LEU A 17 -12.84 -7.78 -10.85
CA LEU A 17 -11.80 -8.76 -10.46
C LEU A 17 -11.87 -10.04 -11.29
N ALA A 18 -12.99 -10.28 -11.93
CA ALA A 18 -13.27 -11.39 -12.84
C ALA A 18 -14.21 -10.93 -13.95
N ASN A 19 -14.45 -11.80 -14.96
CA ASN A 19 -15.55 -11.57 -15.90
C ASN A 19 -16.86 -11.51 -15.11
N LEU A 20 -17.61 -10.43 -15.26
CA LEU A 20 -18.75 -10.09 -14.41
C LEU A 20 -19.99 -9.77 -15.24
N ASN A 21 -21.10 -10.40 -14.90
CA ASN A 21 -22.36 -10.14 -15.58
C ASN A 21 -22.95 -8.80 -15.11
N LEU A 22 -23.18 -7.91 -16.07
CA LEU A 22 -24.02 -6.73 -15.88
C LEU A 22 -25.50 -7.16 -16.09
N ARG A 23 -26.34 -6.95 -15.08
CA ARG A 23 -27.73 -7.43 -15.07
C ARG A 23 -28.73 -6.28 -15.01
N ASP A 24 -29.96 -6.54 -15.46
CA ASP A 24 -31.05 -5.56 -15.44
C ASP A 24 -31.69 -5.41 -14.05
N GLU A 25 -31.45 -6.34 -13.13
CA GLU A 25 -31.94 -6.27 -11.75
C GLU A 25 -30.91 -6.80 -10.73
N LYS A 26 -31.11 -6.50 -9.43
CA LYS A 26 -30.27 -6.92 -8.31
C LYS A 26 -30.49 -8.41 -7.96
N SER A 27 -30.33 -9.30 -8.90
CA SER A 27 -30.59 -10.74 -8.75
C SER A 27 -29.70 -11.57 -9.66
N THR A 28 -29.33 -12.77 -9.24
CA THR A 28 -28.66 -13.77 -10.09
C THR A 28 -29.57 -14.29 -11.20
N GLU A 29 -30.89 -14.15 -11.08
CA GLU A 29 -31.90 -14.51 -12.07
C GLU A 29 -32.14 -13.39 -13.10
N GLY A 30 -31.69 -12.16 -12.80
CA GLY A 30 -31.79 -11.03 -13.71
C GLY A 30 -31.13 -11.31 -15.05
N ARG A 31 -31.75 -10.79 -16.12
CA ARG A 31 -31.23 -10.95 -17.48
C ARG A 31 -29.84 -10.29 -17.58
N VAL A 32 -28.90 -11.02 -18.17
CA VAL A 32 -27.55 -10.48 -18.47
C VAL A 32 -27.68 -9.51 -19.66
N ILE A 33 -27.32 -8.23 -19.40
CA ILE A 33 -27.24 -7.17 -20.42
C ILE A 33 -25.95 -7.32 -21.20
N GLU A 34 -24.82 -7.46 -20.48
CA GLU A 34 -23.48 -7.58 -21.04
C GLU A 34 -22.57 -8.33 -20.06
N VAL A 35 -21.51 -8.96 -20.56
CA VAL A 35 -20.44 -9.52 -19.74
C VAL A 35 -19.28 -8.52 -19.71
N ILE A 36 -19.00 -7.97 -18.53
CA ILE A 36 -17.88 -7.06 -18.30
C ILE A 36 -16.61 -7.88 -18.13
N PRO A 37 -15.57 -7.70 -18.96
CA PRO A 37 -14.31 -8.42 -18.79
C PRO A 37 -13.61 -8.10 -17.47
N ALA A 38 -12.82 -9.06 -16.97
CA ALA A 38 -11.94 -8.83 -15.81
C ALA A 38 -10.98 -7.64 -16.06
N GLY A 39 -10.73 -6.84 -15.01
CA GLY A 39 -9.88 -5.65 -15.08
C GLY A 39 -10.56 -4.41 -15.69
N SER A 40 -11.84 -4.50 -16.05
CA SER A 40 -12.57 -3.36 -16.62
C SER A 40 -12.89 -2.32 -15.57
N LYS A 41 -12.73 -1.03 -15.92
CA LYS A 41 -13.14 0.10 -15.09
C LYS A 41 -14.63 0.36 -15.27
N VAL A 42 -15.39 0.35 -14.17
CA VAL A 42 -16.83 0.64 -14.14
C VAL A 42 -17.12 1.87 -13.30
N GLN A 43 -18.06 2.68 -13.75
CA GLN A 43 -18.54 3.83 -12.97
C GLN A 43 -19.60 3.35 -11.99
N VAL A 44 -19.40 3.60 -10.70
CA VAL A 44 -20.38 3.29 -9.65
C VAL A 44 -21.38 4.42 -9.57
N VAL A 45 -22.67 4.08 -9.70
CA VAL A 45 -23.81 5.00 -9.53
C VAL A 45 -24.31 4.94 -8.11
N ASN A 46 -24.52 3.72 -7.61
CA ASN A 46 -24.96 3.45 -6.24
C ASN A 46 -24.42 2.09 -5.79
N GLY A 47 -24.15 1.92 -4.50
CA GLY A 47 -23.71 0.66 -3.91
C GLY A 47 -24.47 0.41 -2.62
N GLU A 48 -25.25 -0.66 -2.60
CA GLU A 48 -25.98 -1.13 -1.42
C GLU A 48 -25.72 -2.63 -1.27
N GLU A 49 -25.26 -3.02 -0.08
CA GLU A 49 -25.04 -4.42 0.29
C GLU A 49 -24.23 -5.19 -0.77
N ASP A 50 -24.83 -6.24 -1.33
CA ASP A 50 -24.18 -7.18 -2.26
C ASP A 50 -24.21 -6.71 -3.71
N TRP A 51 -25.09 -5.78 -4.07
CA TRP A 51 -25.29 -5.34 -5.44
C TRP A 51 -24.96 -3.87 -5.65
N TYR A 52 -24.10 -3.60 -6.66
CA TYR A 52 -23.77 -2.25 -7.07
C TYR A 52 -24.43 -1.93 -8.42
N GLU A 53 -25.03 -0.75 -8.49
CA GLU A 53 -25.47 -0.17 -9.74
C GLU A 53 -24.30 0.53 -10.40
N VAL A 54 -23.99 0.13 -11.61
CA VAL A 54 -22.84 0.64 -12.36
C VAL A 54 -23.21 1.03 -13.79
N ILE A 55 -22.34 1.84 -14.40
CA ILE A 55 -22.37 2.12 -15.83
C ILE A 55 -21.10 1.54 -16.45
N TYR A 56 -21.27 0.74 -17.50
CA TYR A 56 -20.21 0.19 -18.32
C TYR A 56 -20.60 0.32 -19.80
N ASN A 57 -19.70 0.82 -20.66
CA ASN A 57 -19.97 1.06 -22.10
C ASN A 57 -21.28 1.85 -22.37
N GLY A 58 -21.63 2.77 -21.45
CA GLY A 58 -22.87 3.53 -21.54
C GLY A 58 -24.14 2.76 -21.14
N GLN A 59 -24.04 1.47 -20.82
CA GLN A 59 -25.14 0.66 -20.30
C GLN A 59 -25.16 0.71 -18.77
N ARG A 60 -26.37 0.89 -18.22
CA ARG A 60 -26.61 0.91 -16.76
C ARG A 60 -27.21 -0.42 -16.35
N GLY A 61 -26.70 -0.96 -15.24
CA GLY A 61 -27.19 -2.21 -14.69
C GLY A 61 -26.56 -2.52 -13.34
N PHE A 62 -26.76 -3.75 -12.90
CA PHE A 62 -26.34 -4.21 -11.57
C PHE A 62 -25.27 -5.29 -11.69
N VAL A 63 -24.29 -5.22 -10.78
CA VAL A 63 -23.21 -6.19 -10.63
C VAL A 63 -23.05 -6.62 -9.18
N TYR A 64 -22.57 -7.83 -8.95
CA TYR A 64 -22.33 -8.33 -7.60
C TYR A 64 -21.04 -7.75 -7.04
N ASN A 65 -21.10 -7.12 -5.88
CA ASN A 65 -20.03 -6.32 -5.29
C ASN A 65 -18.76 -7.13 -4.98
N GLU A 66 -18.89 -8.43 -4.66
CA GLU A 66 -17.74 -9.29 -4.34
C GLU A 66 -16.68 -9.33 -5.47
N TYR A 67 -17.13 -9.16 -6.71
CA TYR A 67 -16.27 -9.17 -7.89
C TYR A 67 -15.78 -7.77 -8.30
N LEU A 68 -15.93 -6.78 -7.43
CA LEU A 68 -15.39 -5.43 -7.64
C LEU A 68 -14.21 -5.17 -6.73
N SER A 69 -13.27 -4.36 -7.21
CA SER A 69 -12.12 -3.89 -6.43
C SER A 69 -12.58 -3.25 -5.11
N LYS A 70 -11.83 -3.49 -4.04
CA LYS A 70 -12.05 -2.83 -2.76
C LYS A 70 -11.38 -1.46 -2.75
N THR A 71 -12.08 -0.46 -2.24
CA THR A 71 -11.48 0.86 -2.01
C THR A 71 -10.74 0.83 -0.69
N LYS A 72 -9.49 1.26 -0.70
CA LYS A 72 -8.67 1.53 0.49
C LYS A 72 -8.02 2.90 0.34
N TYR A 73 -7.44 3.37 1.42
CA TYR A 73 -6.74 4.64 1.47
C TYR A 73 -5.35 4.42 2.06
N THR A 74 -4.37 5.12 1.50
CA THR A 74 -3.05 5.20 2.13
C THR A 74 -3.17 6.08 3.37
N TRP A 75 -2.71 5.62 4.52
CA TRP A 75 -2.67 6.45 5.72
C TRP A 75 -1.35 7.22 5.86
N THR A 76 -0.34 6.83 5.08
CA THR A 76 0.95 7.52 4.90
C THR A 76 1.30 7.57 3.43
N GLU A 77 2.22 8.44 3.07
CA GLU A 77 2.86 8.42 1.75
C GLU A 77 3.58 7.09 1.54
N THR A 78 3.45 6.49 0.36
CA THR A 78 4.05 5.19 0.06
C THR A 78 4.41 5.07 -1.42
N SER A 79 5.41 4.24 -1.70
CA SER A 79 5.84 3.96 -3.08
C SER A 79 4.93 2.95 -3.76
N LEU A 80 4.52 3.25 -5.00
CA LEU A 80 3.91 2.29 -5.91
C LEU A 80 5.02 1.54 -6.65
N ARG A 81 5.03 0.21 -6.58
CA ARG A 81 6.07 -0.64 -7.17
C ARG A 81 5.55 -1.50 -8.31
N PRO A 82 6.37 -1.82 -9.33
CA PRO A 82 5.93 -2.64 -10.47
C PRO A 82 5.72 -4.11 -10.09
N PHE A 83 6.39 -4.60 -9.04
CA PHE A 83 6.32 -5.97 -8.53
C PHE A 83 6.25 -5.94 -7.00
N PRO A 84 5.74 -7.01 -6.36
CA PRO A 84 5.72 -7.16 -4.89
C PRO A 84 7.13 -7.49 -4.36
N ASP A 85 8.08 -6.65 -4.65
CA ASP A 85 9.49 -6.77 -4.29
C ASP A 85 10.07 -5.39 -4.01
N VAL A 86 10.66 -5.24 -2.84
CA VAL A 86 11.30 -4.01 -2.37
C VAL A 86 12.59 -3.68 -3.13
N ALA A 87 13.21 -4.66 -3.77
CA ALA A 87 14.41 -4.43 -4.58
C ALA A 87 14.11 -3.72 -5.91
N THR A 88 12.82 -3.64 -6.30
CA THR A 88 12.43 -2.93 -7.52
C THR A 88 12.33 -1.43 -7.30
N ASN A 89 12.74 -0.63 -8.27
CA ASN A 89 12.54 0.81 -8.21
C ASN A 89 11.04 1.13 -8.24
N PRO A 90 10.57 2.08 -7.40
CA PRO A 90 9.21 2.59 -7.48
C PRO A 90 8.89 3.13 -8.88
N ILE A 91 7.64 2.92 -9.32
CA ILE A 91 7.10 3.50 -10.55
C ILE A 91 6.31 4.78 -10.27
N GLY A 92 6.08 5.11 -9.01
CA GLY A 92 5.40 6.32 -8.57
C GLY A 92 5.31 6.40 -7.06
N GLU A 93 4.87 7.55 -6.57
CA GLU A 93 4.59 7.81 -5.16
C GLU A 93 3.09 8.04 -4.98
N ILE A 94 2.55 7.50 -3.91
CA ILE A 94 1.15 7.66 -3.50
C ILE A 94 1.13 8.51 -2.23
N PRO A 95 0.63 9.75 -2.27
CA PRO A 95 0.52 10.59 -1.08
C PRO A 95 -0.35 9.96 0.01
N ALA A 96 -0.15 10.37 1.26
CA ALA A 96 -1.04 10.00 2.36
C ALA A 96 -2.50 10.40 2.06
N LYS A 97 -3.44 9.61 2.57
CA LYS A 97 -4.90 9.79 2.37
C LYS A 97 -5.37 9.68 0.93
N SER A 98 -4.54 9.12 0.06
CA SER A 98 -4.90 8.84 -1.32
C SER A 98 -5.78 7.60 -1.40
N ARG A 99 -6.82 7.70 -2.22
CA ARG A 99 -7.71 6.59 -2.52
C ARG A 99 -7.06 5.66 -3.55
N VAL A 100 -7.03 4.37 -3.27
CA VAL A 100 -6.57 3.32 -4.17
C VAL A 100 -7.64 2.24 -4.37
N GLN A 101 -7.59 1.55 -5.50
CA GLN A 101 -8.44 0.39 -5.77
C GLN A 101 -7.61 -0.89 -5.60
N VAL A 102 -7.95 -1.72 -4.61
CA VAL A 102 -7.26 -3.00 -4.36
C VAL A 102 -7.85 -4.07 -5.26
N LEU A 103 -7.00 -4.66 -6.09
CA LEU A 103 -7.35 -5.75 -7.02
C LEU A 103 -7.11 -7.14 -6.42
N GLY A 104 -6.24 -7.25 -5.44
CA GLY A 104 -5.93 -8.50 -4.77
C GLY A 104 -4.85 -8.31 -3.72
N VAL A 105 -4.72 -9.32 -2.85
CA VAL A 105 -3.71 -9.36 -1.78
C VAL A 105 -2.92 -10.66 -1.92
N SER A 106 -1.60 -10.57 -1.79
CA SER A 106 -0.69 -11.70 -1.80
C SER A 106 0.44 -11.46 -0.79
N GLY A 107 0.45 -12.24 0.30
CA GLY A 107 1.38 -12.02 1.41
C GLY A 107 1.23 -10.61 1.97
N ASP A 108 2.33 -9.89 2.09
CA ASP A 108 2.38 -8.53 2.65
C ASP A 108 2.03 -7.43 1.63
N TRP A 109 1.66 -7.81 0.39
CA TRP A 109 1.45 -6.89 -0.71
C TRP A 109 0.01 -6.86 -1.20
N SER A 110 -0.48 -5.66 -1.46
CA SER A 110 -1.71 -5.40 -2.22
C SER A 110 -1.37 -4.97 -3.64
N ARG A 111 -1.96 -5.64 -4.62
CA ARG A 111 -2.02 -5.16 -6.00
C ARG A 111 -3.08 -4.08 -6.09
N VAL A 112 -2.70 -2.89 -6.48
CA VAL A 112 -3.56 -1.71 -6.45
C VAL A 112 -3.55 -0.96 -7.78
N ILE A 113 -4.59 -0.15 -8.01
CA ILE A 113 -4.59 0.90 -9.03
C ILE A 113 -4.66 2.26 -8.33
N TYR A 114 -3.75 3.13 -8.69
CA TYR A 114 -3.72 4.53 -8.31
C TYR A 114 -3.50 5.40 -9.56
N ASN A 115 -4.39 6.39 -9.79
CA ASN A 115 -4.35 7.27 -10.97
C ASN A 115 -4.22 6.48 -12.30
N ASP A 116 -5.01 5.43 -12.46
CA ASP A 116 -5.00 4.50 -13.59
C ASP A 116 -3.68 3.76 -13.81
N GLN A 117 -2.73 3.85 -12.87
CA GLN A 117 -1.50 3.08 -12.86
C GLN A 117 -1.60 1.90 -11.90
N GLU A 118 -1.34 0.68 -12.41
CA GLU A 118 -1.31 -0.54 -11.61
C GLU A 118 0.07 -0.75 -11.00
N GLY A 119 0.11 -1.25 -9.76
CA GLY A 119 1.32 -1.60 -9.05
C GLY A 119 1.03 -2.26 -7.70
N TYR A 120 2.05 -2.31 -6.87
CA TYR A 120 2.02 -2.98 -5.57
C TYR A 120 2.38 -2.03 -4.45
N VAL A 121 1.65 -2.15 -3.33
CA VAL A 121 1.84 -1.40 -2.09
C VAL A 121 1.80 -2.37 -0.92
N PHE A 122 2.55 -2.14 0.13
CA PHE A 122 2.44 -2.94 1.35
C PHE A 122 1.07 -2.80 2.00
N ASN A 123 0.51 -3.93 2.45
CA ASN A 123 -0.80 -3.97 3.11
C ASN A 123 -0.88 -3.04 4.31
N THR A 124 0.22 -2.93 5.06
CA THR A 124 0.32 -2.10 6.26
C THR A 124 0.10 -0.62 6.02
N PHE A 125 0.24 -0.14 4.79
CA PHE A 125 0.02 1.27 4.43
C PHE A 125 -1.41 1.56 3.99
N LEU A 126 -2.29 0.56 3.97
CA LEU A 126 -3.65 0.66 3.49
C LEU A 126 -4.67 0.46 4.61
N THR A 127 -5.58 1.41 4.77
CA THR A 127 -6.71 1.35 5.71
C THR A 127 -8.03 1.67 5.01
N ASP A 128 -9.14 1.46 5.71
CA ASP A 128 -10.47 1.74 5.14
C ASP A 128 -10.80 3.23 5.10
N ASP A 129 -10.17 4.04 5.94
CA ASP A 129 -10.51 5.45 6.15
C ASP A 129 -9.33 6.42 5.95
N GLY A 130 -8.14 5.91 5.63
CA GLY A 130 -6.91 6.70 5.48
C GLY A 130 -6.34 7.20 6.81
N ASN A 131 -6.81 6.67 7.92
CA ASN A 131 -6.23 6.92 9.22
C ASN A 131 -5.32 5.76 9.62
N PRO A 132 -4.28 6.00 10.41
CA PRO A 132 -3.46 4.92 10.93
C PRO A 132 -4.33 3.95 11.75
N PRO A 133 -4.05 2.64 11.71
CA PRO A 133 -4.76 1.66 12.54
C PRO A 133 -4.71 2.01 14.02
N GLN A 134 -5.84 1.86 14.74
CA GLN A 134 -5.97 2.27 16.15
C GLN A 134 -5.06 1.52 17.14
N GLU A 135 -4.55 0.36 16.76
CA GLU A 135 -3.61 -0.42 17.57
C GLU A 135 -2.18 0.13 17.55
N TYR A 136 -1.95 1.14 16.75
CA TYR A 136 -0.64 1.77 16.63
C TYR A 136 -0.58 2.96 17.60
N ASP A 137 0.17 2.79 18.69
CA ASP A 137 0.58 3.90 19.54
C ASP A 137 1.41 4.88 18.68
N LEU A 138 0.81 6.02 18.35
CA LEU A 138 1.43 7.05 17.49
C LEU A 138 2.74 7.60 18.08
N THR A 139 3.03 7.37 19.35
CA THR A 139 4.34 7.67 19.95
C THR A 139 5.45 6.73 19.46
N TYR A 140 5.09 5.58 18.88
CA TYR A 140 6.02 4.60 18.31
C TYR A 140 6.00 4.53 16.78
N PHE A 141 5.03 5.19 16.15
CA PHE A 141 4.81 5.09 14.70
C PHE A 141 5.08 6.41 14.00
N TYR A 142 6.32 6.61 13.74
CA TYR A 142 6.65 7.22 12.47
C TYR A 142 6.46 6.13 11.41
N THR A 143 5.27 6.10 10.88
CA THR A 143 4.81 5.20 9.85
C THR A 143 5.51 5.41 8.53
N ASP A 144 6.20 6.50 8.46
CA ASP A 144 7.21 6.79 7.49
C ASP A 144 8.55 6.83 8.23
N MET A 145 9.29 5.73 8.19
CA MET A 145 10.64 5.70 8.74
C MET A 145 11.51 6.80 8.11
N LEU A 146 11.23 7.20 6.89
CA LEU A 146 11.84 8.34 6.21
C LEU A 146 11.55 9.64 6.97
N ARG A 147 10.31 9.83 7.40
CA ARG A 147 9.90 10.99 8.19
C ARG A 147 10.56 10.96 9.56
N PHE A 148 10.57 9.80 10.21
CA PHE A 148 11.25 9.62 11.49
C PHE A 148 12.72 10.01 11.42
N VAL A 149 13.48 9.51 10.43
CA VAL A 149 14.91 9.80 10.34
C VAL A 149 15.21 11.26 9.99
N ASN A 150 14.33 11.93 9.24
CA ASN A 150 14.46 13.34 8.90
C ASN A 150 14.02 14.27 10.04
N ASP A 151 12.87 14.00 10.66
CA ASP A 151 12.30 14.88 11.72
C ASP A 151 13.10 14.79 13.02
N ASN A 152 13.71 13.64 13.31
CA ASN A 152 14.58 13.45 14.46
C ASN A 152 16.07 13.70 14.13
N ASP A 153 16.36 14.21 12.93
CA ASP A 153 17.72 14.56 12.51
C ASP A 153 18.73 13.41 12.77
N ILE A 154 18.33 12.18 12.44
CA ILE A 154 19.17 11.00 12.66
C ILE A 154 20.46 11.13 11.86
N LYS A 155 21.58 11.01 12.56
CA LYS A 155 22.91 11.19 11.96
C LYS A 155 23.51 9.87 11.52
N SER A 156 24.22 9.93 10.41
CA SER A 156 25.16 8.91 9.98
C SER A 156 26.49 9.58 9.61
N PRO A 157 27.63 8.95 9.86
CA PRO A 157 28.94 9.46 9.42
C PRO A 157 29.11 9.34 7.88
N THR A 158 28.19 8.67 7.21
CA THR A 158 28.18 8.49 5.75
C THR A 158 26.86 8.98 5.18
N ASP A 159 26.75 9.03 3.87
CA ASP A 159 25.52 9.37 3.16
C ASP A 159 24.51 8.21 3.11
N ASN A 160 24.75 7.15 3.87
CA ASN A 160 23.89 5.99 3.96
C ASN A 160 23.47 5.72 5.40
N LEU A 161 22.22 5.28 5.57
CA LEU A 161 21.65 4.90 6.85
C LEU A 161 20.81 3.63 6.66
N ILE A 162 20.95 2.68 7.59
CA ILE A 162 20.07 1.51 7.67
C ILE A 162 19.35 1.59 9.00
N THR A 163 18.03 1.45 8.99
CA THR A 163 17.22 1.34 10.21
C THR A 163 16.41 0.06 10.17
N THR A 164 16.17 -0.52 11.34
CA THR A 164 15.31 -1.70 11.48
C THR A 164 14.25 -1.41 12.52
N ASP A 165 12.99 -1.46 12.08
CA ASP A 165 11.83 -1.42 12.94
C ASP A 165 11.52 -2.85 13.41
N LEU A 166 11.76 -3.11 14.68
CA LEU A 166 11.55 -4.43 15.26
C LEU A 166 10.08 -4.77 15.46
N THR A 167 9.23 -3.77 15.58
CA THR A 167 7.78 -3.94 15.78
C THR A 167 7.12 -4.40 14.48
N ASN A 168 7.42 -3.72 13.38
CA ASN A 168 6.88 -4.02 12.07
C ASN A 168 7.73 -5.05 11.30
N LYS A 169 8.89 -5.42 11.85
CA LYS A 169 9.85 -6.33 11.21
C LYS A 169 10.27 -5.85 9.83
N LEU A 170 10.57 -4.57 9.73
CA LEU A 170 10.99 -3.91 8.49
C LEU A 170 12.39 -3.33 8.63
N THR A 171 13.21 -3.52 7.62
CA THR A 171 14.50 -2.86 7.48
C THR A 171 14.44 -1.87 6.33
N TYR A 172 14.98 -0.68 6.55
CA TYR A 172 14.99 0.42 5.60
C TYR A 172 16.42 0.83 5.30
N VAL A 173 16.68 1.21 4.06
CA VAL A 173 17.95 1.81 3.62
C VAL A 173 17.67 3.18 3.08
N PHE A 174 18.45 4.14 3.54
CA PHE A 174 18.37 5.53 3.12
C PHE A 174 19.72 6.01 2.58
N GLU A 175 19.64 7.00 1.70
CA GLU A 175 20.75 7.78 1.19
C GLU A 175 20.42 9.26 1.36
N LYS A 176 21.43 10.10 1.58
CA LYS A 176 21.24 11.55 1.58
C LYS A 176 21.06 12.09 0.16
N ASP A 177 20.09 12.99 0.01
CA ASP A 177 19.92 13.79 -1.20
C ASP A 177 20.82 15.03 -1.20
N ASP A 178 20.76 15.80 -2.28
CA ASP A 178 21.54 17.05 -2.46
C ASP A 178 21.21 18.14 -1.40
N ASN A 179 20.09 18.01 -0.69
CA ASN A 179 19.67 18.90 0.38
C ASN A 179 20.06 18.35 1.78
N ASN A 180 20.88 17.31 1.83
CA ASN A 180 21.29 16.60 3.05
C ASN A 180 20.13 15.99 3.85
N ARG A 181 19.03 15.67 3.18
CA ARG A 181 17.89 14.96 3.72
C ARG A 181 17.96 13.50 3.34
N TRP A 182 17.46 12.63 4.24
CA TRP A 182 17.36 11.21 3.95
C TRP A 182 16.28 10.95 2.91
N ARG A 183 16.63 10.16 1.90
CA ARG A 183 15.76 9.59 0.88
C ARG A 183 15.77 8.07 1.02
N GLN A 184 14.60 7.46 1.10
CA GLN A 184 14.50 6.00 1.19
C GLN A 184 14.86 5.37 -0.15
N LEU A 185 15.79 4.41 -0.12
CA LEU A 185 16.18 3.62 -1.27
C LEU A 185 15.46 2.27 -1.30
N TYR A 186 15.48 1.57 -0.15
CA TYR A 186 14.98 0.21 -0.04
C TYR A 186 14.24 0.01 1.27
N MET A 187 13.31 -0.95 1.25
CA MET A 187 12.64 -1.48 2.41
C MET A 187 12.37 -2.97 2.18
N TRP A 188 12.54 -3.79 3.20
CA TRP A 188 12.19 -5.22 3.14
C TRP A 188 11.79 -5.73 4.52
N SER A 189 11.04 -6.84 4.54
CA SER A 189 10.75 -7.55 5.77
C SER A 189 12.00 -8.19 6.35
N CYS A 190 12.09 -8.26 7.66
CA CYS A 190 13.18 -8.94 8.35
C CYS A 190 12.63 -9.77 9.51
N ASP A 191 13.36 -10.85 9.85
CA ASP A 191 13.09 -11.56 11.08
C ASP A 191 13.73 -10.85 12.27
N VAL A 192 13.04 -10.89 13.40
CA VAL A 192 13.55 -10.40 14.68
C VAL A 192 13.87 -11.56 15.61
N GLY A 193 14.76 -11.33 16.55
CA GLY A 193 15.14 -12.34 17.53
C GLY A 193 13.95 -12.87 18.34
N LYS A 194 14.04 -14.14 18.74
CA LYS A 194 13.03 -14.76 19.65
C LYS A 194 13.08 -14.11 21.03
N PRO A 195 12.01 -14.23 21.84
CA PRO A 195 12.04 -13.70 23.22
C PRO A 195 13.23 -14.17 24.06
N SER A 196 13.72 -15.39 23.81
CA SER A 196 14.89 -15.95 24.49
C SER A 196 16.23 -15.45 23.95
N THR A 197 16.26 -14.88 22.75
CA THR A 197 17.44 -14.33 22.07
C THR A 197 17.01 -13.08 21.32
N PRO A 198 16.68 -11.98 22.01
CA PRO A 198 16.12 -10.80 21.38
C PRO A 198 17.13 -10.12 20.46
N THR A 199 16.62 -9.44 19.45
CA THR A 199 17.43 -8.56 18.61
C THR A 199 17.99 -7.44 19.46
N ILE A 200 19.30 -7.21 19.36
CA ILE A 200 19.97 -6.12 20.07
C ILE A 200 19.50 -4.78 19.49
N THR A 201 19.08 -3.88 20.37
CA THR A 201 18.68 -2.52 19.99
C THR A 201 19.83 -1.54 20.19
N GLY A 202 19.87 -0.47 19.40
CA GLY A 202 20.90 0.57 19.49
C GLY A 202 21.31 1.11 18.13
N THR A 203 22.31 1.99 18.16
CA THR A 203 22.96 2.52 16.95
C THR A 203 24.27 1.80 16.73
N PHE A 204 24.45 1.26 15.55
CA PHE A 204 25.64 0.50 15.17
C PHE A 204 26.23 1.08 13.88
N TYR A 205 27.56 0.96 13.73
CA TYR A 205 28.25 1.39 12.53
C TYR A 205 28.77 0.18 11.76
N ILE A 206 28.66 0.23 10.43
CA ILE A 206 29.20 -0.81 9.56
C ILE A 206 30.72 -0.63 9.48
N ASN A 207 31.46 -1.56 10.06
CA ASN A 207 32.92 -1.50 10.15
C ASN A 207 33.63 -2.11 8.93
N GLY A 208 32.89 -2.72 8.01
CA GLY A 208 33.47 -3.34 6.83
C GLY A 208 32.49 -4.17 6.03
N ARG A 209 32.93 -4.59 4.84
CA ARG A 209 32.19 -5.50 3.96
C ARG A 209 32.86 -6.86 3.96
N LYS A 210 32.05 -7.91 4.13
CA LYS A 210 32.46 -9.29 3.90
C LYS A 210 31.49 -9.94 2.93
N PRO A 211 31.94 -10.82 2.04
CA PRO A 211 31.07 -11.52 1.10
C PRO A 211 30.09 -12.50 1.77
N TYR A 212 30.28 -12.77 3.07
CA TYR A 212 29.40 -13.60 3.88
C TYR A 212 29.50 -13.19 5.35
N PHE A 213 28.41 -13.40 6.10
CA PHE A 213 28.42 -13.38 7.56
C PHE A 213 28.59 -14.82 8.05
N GLY A 214 29.59 -15.06 8.88
CA GLY A 214 29.74 -16.32 9.56
C GLY A 214 30.44 -16.12 10.89
N SER A 215 29.92 -16.71 11.93
CA SER A 215 30.75 -17.10 13.09
C SER A 215 31.32 -18.46 12.79
N ASP A 216 32.34 -18.87 13.53
CA ASP A 216 32.90 -20.22 13.44
C ASP A 216 31.83 -21.32 13.68
N THR A 217 30.70 -20.93 14.28
CA THR A 217 29.55 -21.80 14.61
C THR A 217 28.41 -21.75 13.59
N TYR A 218 28.23 -20.63 12.88
CA TYR A 218 27.12 -20.45 11.92
C TYR A 218 27.63 -19.82 10.63
N ARG A 219 27.67 -20.58 9.55
CA ARG A 219 27.91 -20.07 8.19
C ARG A 219 26.57 -19.89 7.50
N VAL A 220 26.19 -18.64 7.27
CA VAL A 220 25.09 -18.31 6.35
C VAL A 220 25.75 -17.95 5.02
N LYS A 221 25.38 -18.67 3.97
CA LYS A 221 25.81 -18.37 2.60
C LYS A 221 24.89 -17.34 2.00
#